data_72a323c731773c78bab0408a5e15407e
#
_entry.id   72a323c731773c78bab0408a5e15407e
#
_cell.length_a   1.000
_cell.length_b   1.000
_cell.length_c   1.000
_cell.angle_alpha   90.00
_cell.angle_beta   90.00
_cell.angle_gamma   90.00
#
_symmetry.space_group_name_H-M   'P 1'
#
loop_
_entity.id
_entity.type
_entity.pdbx_description
1 polymer ?
#
loop_
_entity_poly.entity_id
_entity_poly.type
_entity_poly.pdbx_seq_one_letter_code
_entity_poly.pdbx_strand_id
1 'polypeptide(L)'
;MNWIKTHWSIKKLFSNYVWDIPNSENKVYLTFDDGPTPEITQWTLNLLKEYNAKATFFCIGDNIRKYPEIFQKVIADGHSIGNHTYNHLNGWKTSTLDYIENAKLYEIENCKLSTKRCQLFRPPYGKIKPS
;
A
#
# COMPACT_ATOMS: atom_id res chain seq x y z
N MET A 1 -16.64 15.01 10.79
CA MET A 1 -16.86 13.86 11.70
C MET A 1 -15.88 12.77 11.32
N ASN A 2 -14.85 12.55 12.12
CA ASN A 2 -13.84 11.53 11.79
C ASN A 2 -14.34 10.18 12.30
N TRP A 3 -14.67 9.29 11.40
CA TRP A 3 -15.08 7.93 11.73
C TRP A 3 -13.85 7.11 12.08
N ILE A 4 -13.68 6.77 13.34
CA ILE A 4 -12.58 5.91 13.81
C ILE A 4 -12.82 4.44 13.43
N LYS A 5 -14.09 4.03 13.37
CA LYS A 5 -14.51 2.69 12.94
C LYS A 5 -15.70 2.77 12.00
N THR A 6 -15.72 1.91 10.98
CA THR A 6 -16.86 1.79 10.06
C THR A 6 -18.10 1.35 10.82
N HIS A 7 -19.22 2.05 10.63
CA HIS A 7 -20.48 1.75 11.29
C HIS A 7 -20.99 0.35 10.92
N TRP A 8 -21.62 -0.33 11.86
CA TRP A 8 -22.08 -1.71 11.69
C TRP A 8 -23.05 -1.89 10.51
N SER A 9 -23.90 -0.89 10.22
CA SER A 9 -24.85 -0.94 9.10
C SER A 9 -24.15 -1.02 7.75
N ILE A 10 -23.04 -0.31 7.57
CA ILE A 10 -22.22 -0.36 6.36
C ILE A 10 -21.58 -1.75 6.22
N LYS A 11 -21.06 -2.29 7.31
CA LYS A 11 -20.48 -3.65 7.33
C LYS A 11 -21.52 -4.71 6.96
N LYS A 12 -22.76 -4.56 7.42
CA LYS A 12 -23.86 -5.46 7.09
C LYS A 12 -24.29 -5.34 5.62
N LEU A 13 -24.36 -4.12 5.08
CA LEU A 13 -24.71 -3.88 3.68
C LEU A 13 -23.66 -4.44 2.71
N PHE A 14 -22.39 -4.39 3.11
CA PHE A 14 -21.26 -4.86 2.33
C PHE A 14 -20.59 -6.06 3.00
N SER A 15 -21.38 -7.07 3.37
CA SER A 15 -20.93 -8.25 4.13
C SER A 15 -19.89 -9.12 3.42
N ASN A 16 -19.75 -8.98 2.09
CA ASN A 16 -18.75 -9.71 1.30
C ASN A 16 -17.31 -9.17 1.48
N TYR A 17 -17.14 -8.04 2.19
CA TYR A 17 -15.84 -7.47 2.46
C TYR A 17 -15.37 -7.80 3.88
N VAL A 18 -14.05 -7.98 4.04
CA VAL A 18 -13.44 -8.11 5.36
C VAL A 18 -13.23 -6.71 5.96
N TRP A 19 -14.00 -6.39 6.98
CA TRP A 19 -13.97 -5.08 7.65
C TRP A 19 -13.08 -5.04 8.88
N ASP A 20 -12.91 -6.18 9.53
CA ASP A 20 -12.14 -6.32 10.75
C ASP A 20 -11.29 -7.58 10.68
N ILE A 21 -10.05 -7.48 11.13
CA ILE A 21 -9.18 -8.63 11.36
C ILE A 21 -9.25 -8.95 12.84
N PRO A 22 -9.59 -10.19 13.23
CA PRO A 22 -9.59 -10.60 14.63
C PRO A 22 -8.25 -10.29 15.30
N ASN A 23 -8.29 -9.60 16.43
CA ASN A 23 -7.09 -9.16 17.13
C ASN A 23 -7.10 -9.67 18.59
N SER A 24 -6.96 -10.99 18.74
CA SER A 24 -6.86 -11.65 20.06
C SER A 24 -5.51 -11.42 20.75
N GLU A 25 -4.50 -10.97 20.01
CA GLU A 25 -3.12 -10.84 20.49
C GLU A 25 -2.67 -9.36 20.67
N ASN A 26 -3.60 -8.42 20.64
CA ASN A 26 -3.33 -6.97 20.76
C ASN A 26 -2.30 -6.46 19.71
N LYS A 27 -2.33 -6.99 18.49
CA LYS A 27 -1.45 -6.58 17.39
C LYS A 27 -1.92 -5.31 16.73
N VAL A 28 -0.97 -4.47 16.30
CA VAL A 28 -1.20 -3.29 15.46
C VAL A 28 -0.56 -3.53 14.09
N TYR A 29 -1.29 -3.28 13.03
CA TYR A 29 -0.80 -3.40 11.65
C TYR A 29 -0.48 -2.00 11.12
N LEU A 30 0.81 -1.66 11.06
CA LEU A 30 1.28 -0.40 10.52
C LEU A 30 1.28 -0.43 9.01
N THR A 31 0.76 0.63 8.38
CA THR A 31 0.82 0.80 6.92
C THR A 31 1.26 2.21 6.57
N PHE A 32 2.06 2.33 5.52
CA PHE A 32 2.56 3.60 4.99
C PHE A 32 2.28 3.65 3.50
N ASP A 33 1.76 4.79 3.03
CA ASP A 33 1.43 5.03 1.63
C ASP A 33 2.45 5.98 1.00
N ASP A 34 2.42 6.11 -0.34
CA ASP A 34 3.14 7.10 -1.16
C ASP A 34 4.67 6.94 -1.24
N GLY A 35 5.25 5.97 -0.55
CA GLY A 35 6.69 5.67 -0.65
C GLY A 35 7.10 4.98 -1.97
N PRO A 36 8.40 4.66 -2.14
CA PRO A 36 9.50 5.15 -1.34
C PRO A 36 9.82 6.62 -1.62
N THR A 37 10.19 7.35 -0.59
CA THR A 37 10.64 8.75 -0.71
C THR A 37 11.97 8.93 0.03
N PRO A 38 12.87 9.81 -0.46
CA PRO A 38 14.07 10.17 0.27
C PRO A 38 13.74 10.65 1.69
N GLU A 39 14.70 10.52 2.59
CA GLU A 39 14.64 10.97 3.99
C GLU A 39 13.54 10.27 4.81
N ILE A 40 12.27 10.49 4.48
CA ILE A 40 11.11 10.01 5.27
C ILE A 40 11.05 8.47 5.30
N THR A 41 11.18 7.80 4.14
CA THR A 41 11.16 6.33 4.13
C THR A 41 12.34 5.76 4.88
N GLN A 42 13.55 6.32 4.71
CA GLN A 42 14.73 5.87 5.44
C GLN A 42 14.60 6.09 6.95
N TRP A 43 14.09 7.25 7.36
CA TRP A 43 13.82 7.53 8.77
C TRP A 43 12.80 6.55 9.35
N THR A 44 11.72 6.26 8.63
CA THR A 44 10.70 5.29 9.02
C THR A 44 11.30 3.88 9.19
N LEU A 45 12.14 3.43 8.24
CA LEU A 45 12.81 2.14 8.33
C LEU A 45 13.72 2.03 9.56
N ASN A 46 14.48 3.08 9.85
CA ASN A 46 15.34 3.13 11.02
C ASN A 46 14.52 3.02 12.33
N LEU A 47 13.41 3.76 12.41
CA LEU A 47 12.51 3.71 13.56
C LEU A 47 11.87 2.33 13.74
N LEU A 48 11.35 1.74 12.65
CA LEU A 48 10.79 0.39 12.68
C LEU A 48 11.81 -0.66 13.14
N LYS A 49 13.06 -0.51 12.71
CA LYS A 49 14.17 -1.39 13.13
C LYS A 49 14.48 -1.25 14.61
N GLU A 50 14.50 -0.02 15.14
CA GLU A 50 14.74 0.26 16.57
C GLU A 50 13.68 -0.45 17.45
N TYR A 51 12.42 -0.44 17.03
CA TYR A 51 11.33 -1.10 17.75
C TYR A 51 11.09 -2.56 17.34
N ASN A 52 11.96 -3.15 16.52
CA ASN A 52 11.78 -4.49 15.95
C ASN A 52 10.39 -4.70 15.35
N ALA A 53 9.84 -3.65 14.74
CA ALA A 53 8.50 -3.63 14.17
C ALA A 53 8.52 -3.87 12.65
N LYS A 54 7.46 -4.47 12.13
CA LYS A 54 7.25 -4.63 10.69
C LYS A 54 6.02 -3.83 10.25
N ALA A 55 6.03 -3.44 8.98
CA ALA A 55 4.97 -2.66 8.37
C ALA A 55 4.69 -3.12 6.94
N THR A 56 3.60 -2.61 6.38
CA THR A 56 3.29 -2.72 4.94
C THR A 56 3.44 -1.36 4.30
N PHE A 57 4.20 -1.29 3.19
CA PHE A 57 4.39 -0.07 2.41
C PHE A 57 3.63 -0.20 1.09
N PHE A 58 2.60 0.63 0.91
CA PHE A 58 1.90 0.77 -0.35
C PHE A 58 2.64 1.81 -1.20
N CYS A 59 3.49 1.31 -2.11
CA CYS A 59 4.41 2.12 -2.86
C CYS A 59 3.83 2.61 -4.18
N ILE A 60 4.26 3.79 -4.62
CA ILE A 60 3.99 4.35 -5.95
C ILE A 60 5.07 3.84 -6.92
N GLY A 61 4.66 3.28 -8.07
CA GLY A 61 5.60 2.69 -9.04
C GLY A 61 6.64 3.68 -9.58
N ASP A 62 6.27 4.92 -9.85
CA ASP A 62 7.21 5.96 -10.28
C ASP A 62 8.25 6.30 -9.19
N ASN A 63 7.87 6.19 -7.91
CA ASN A 63 8.81 6.36 -6.81
C ASN A 63 9.76 5.16 -6.69
N ILE A 64 9.28 3.93 -6.95
CA ILE A 64 10.16 2.74 -7.02
C ILE A 64 11.22 2.94 -8.12
N ARG A 65 10.80 3.41 -9.30
CA ARG A 65 11.70 3.71 -10.42
C ARG A 65 12.73 4.79 -10.08
N LYS A 66 12.33 5.83 -9.36
CA LYS A 66 13.20 6.96 -8.95
C LYS A 66 14.17 6.60 -7.81
N TYR A 67 13.73 5.76 -6.88
CA TYR A 67 14.46 5.45 -5.65
C TYR A 67 14.54 3.93 -5.41
N PRO A 68 15.11 3.17 -6.38
CA PRO A 68 15.15 1.71 -6.33
C PRO A 68 15.93 1.19 -5.11
N GLU A 69 16.97 1.88 -4.69
CA GLU A 69 17.79 1.53 -3.53
C GLU A 69 17.00 1.63 -2.20
N ILE A 70 16.09 2.60 -2.10
CA ILE A 70 15.23 2.74 -0.91
C ILE A 70 14.18 1.63 -0.90
N PHE A 71 13.59 1.33 -2.07
CA PHE A 71 12.65 0.23 -2.19
C PHE A 71 13.28 -1.13 -1.83
N GLN A 72 14.51 -1.37 -2.29
CA GLN A 72 15.26 -2.59 -1.93
C GLN A 72 15.50 -2.69 -0.42
N LYS A 73 15.77 -1.57 0.28
CA LYS A 73 15.88 -1.57 1.74
C LYS A 73 14.56 -1.94 2.42
N VAL A 74 13.43 -1.44 1.94
CA VAL A 74 12.10 -1.84 2.46
C VAL A 74 11.93 -3.35 2.42
N ILE A 75 12.32 -3.98 1.30
CA ILE A 75 12.23 -5.44 1.12
C ILE A 75 13.26 -6.18 1.98
N ALA A 76 14.51 -5.71 2.00
CA ALA A 76 15.62 -6.33 2.74
C ALA A 76 15.38 -6.32 4.26
N ASP A 77 14.76 -5.26 4.78
CA ASP A 77 14.36 -5.15 6.17
C ASP A 77 13.14 -6.00 6.53
N GLY A 78 12.60 -6.76 5.56
CA GLY A 78 11.53 -7.73 5.77
C GLY A 78 10.13 -7.13 5.93
N HIS A 79 9.90 -5.94 5.39
CA HIS A 79 8.57 -5.34 5.32
C HIS A 79 7.74 -5.90 4.18
N SER A 80 6.42 -5.80 4.30
CA SER A 80 5.50 -6.12 3.20
C SER A 80 5.37 -4.94 2.24
N ILE A 81 5.12 -5.25 0.97
CA ILE A 81 4.90 -4.25 -0.07
C ILE A 81 3.50 -4.38 -0.65
N GLY A 82 2.92 -3.27 -1.05
CA GLY A 82 1.63 -3.16 -1.71
C GLY A 82 1.67 -2.20 -2.90
N ASN A 83 0.81 -2.43 -3.86
CA ASN A 83 0.65 -1.60 -5.05
C ASN A 83 -0.24 -0.38 -4.72
N HIS A 84 0.29 0.83 -4.96
CA HIS A 84 -0.44 2.09 -4.81
C HIS A 84 -0.57 2.82 -6.16
N THR A 85 -0.72 2.06 -7.25
CA THR A 85 -0.65 2.49 -8.66
C THR A 85 0.73 3.02 -9.06
N TYR A 86 0.94 3.28 -10.36
CA TYR A 86 2.23 3.79 -10.83
C TYR A 86 2.36 5.31 -10.65
N ASN A 87 1.30 6.09 -10.94
CA ASN A 87 1.30 7.56 -10.87
C ASN A 87 0.36 8.12 -9.79
N HIS A 88 -0.06 7.34 -8.80
CA HIS A 88 -0.99 7.78 -7.77
C HIS A 88 -2.31 8.32 -8.36
N LEU A 89 -2.89 7.60 -9.34
CA LEU A 89 -4.08 8.04 -10.04
C LEU A 89 -5.35 8.01 -9.17
N ASN A 90 -6.20 9.02 -9.33
CA ASN A 90 -7.52 9.04 -8.72
C ASN A 90 -8.49 8.17 -9.54
N GLY A 91 -8.91 7.02 -9.00
CA GLY A 91 -9.77 6.07 -9.71
C GLY A 91 -11.12 6.63 -10.14
N TRP A 92 -11.68 7.61 -9.44
CA TRP A 92 -12.94 8.25 -9.87
C TRP A 92 -12.78 9.18 -11.07
N LYS A 93 -11.56 9.74 -11.26
CA LYS A 93 -11.25 10.70 -12.33
C LYS A 93 -10.56 10.05 -13.54
N THR A 94 -10.22 8.78 -13.45
CA THR A 94 -9.47 8.04 -14.48
C THR A 94 -10.40 7.01 -15.13
N SER A 95 -10.24 6.72 -16.43
CA SER A 95 -10.95 5.61 -17.05
C SER A 95 -10.56 4.29 -16.41
N THR A 96 -11.45 3.30 -16.42
CA THR A 96 -11.16 1.98 -15.81
C THR A 96 -9.96 1.31 -16.49
N LEU A 97 -9.86 1.41 -17.81
CA LEU A 97 -8.74 0.82 -18.56
C LEU A 97 -7.41 1.47 -18.19
N ASP A 98 -7.32 2.81 -18.23
CA ASP A 98 -6.11 3.55 -17.87
C ASP A 98 -5.69 3.29 -16.42
N TYR A 99 -6.67 3.16 -15.52
CA TYR A 99 -6.39 2.88 -14.12
C TYR A 99 -5.80 1.48 -13.92
N ILE A 100 -6.35 0.47 -14.62
CA ILE A 100 -5.84 -0.90 -14.60
C ILE A 100 -4.43 -0.97 -15.21
N GLU A 101 -4.21 -0.30 -16.35
CA GLU A 101 -2.88 -0.24 -16.97
C GLU A 101 -1.86 0.42 -16.05
N ASN A 102 -2.24 1.52 -15.40
CA ASN A 102 -1.37 2.20 -14.45
C ASN A 102 -1.03 1.32 -13.23
N ALA A 103 -1.99 0.55 -12.72
CA ALA A 103 -1.73 -0.43 -11.66
C ALA A 103 -0.81 -1.57 -12.11
N LYS A 104 -0.91 -2.00 -13.39
CA LYS A 104 0.01 -3.00 -13.97
C LYS A 104 1.42 -2.47 -14.16
N LEU A 105 1.60 -1.19 -14.51
CA LEU A 105 2.93 -0.57 -14.62
C LEU A 105 3.70 -0.63 -13.29
N TYR A 106 3.02 -0.54 -12.15
CA TYR A 106 3.64 -0.77 -10.85
C TYR A 106 4.28 -2.16 -10.76
N GLU A 107 3.57 -3.20 -11.20
CA GLU A 107 4.09 -4.58 -11.12
C GLU A 107 5.36 -4.75 -11.95
N ILE A 108 5.50 -4.03 -13.07
CA ILE A 108 6.72 -4.06 -13.90
C ILE A 108 7.91 -3.53 -13.09
N GLU A 109 7.75 -2.42 -12.37
CA GLU A 109 8.84 -1.87 -11.54
C GLU A 109 9.13 -2.79 -10.34
N ASN A 110 8.09 -3.30 -9.68
CA ASN A 110 8.26 -4.26 -8.59
C ASN A 110 9.05 -5.50 -9.03
N CYS A 111 8.69 -6.10 -10.18
CA CYS A 111 9.35 -7.32 -10.70
C CYS A 111 10.82 -7.12 -11.06
N LYS A 112 11.28 -5.90 -11.33
CA LYS A 112 12.70 -5.60 -11.58
C LYS A 112 13.55 -5.74 -10.31
N LEU A 113 12.96 -5.51 -9.15
CA LEU A 113 13.67 -5.36 -7.88
C LEU A 113 13.27 -6.41 -6.83
N SER A 114 12.15 -7.10 -7.03
CA SER A 114 11.61 -8.10 -6.13
C SER A 114 11.23 -9.37 -6.88
N THR A 115 11.56 -10.53 -6.32
CA THR A 115 11.08 -11.83 -6.79
C THR A 115 9.67 -12.14 -6.27
N LYS A 116 9.17 -11.37 -5.31
CA LYS A 116 7.85 -11.55 -4.72
C LYS A 116 6.82 -10.76 -5.51
N ARG A 117 5.79 -11.46 -6.01
CA ARG A 117 4.63 -10.82 -6.61
C ARG A 117 3.86 -10.04 -5.53
N CYS A 118 3.51 -8.79 -5.83
CA CYS A 118 2.70 -7.99 -4.93
C CYS A 118 1.24 -8.50 -4.94
N GLN A 119 0.71 -8.83 -3.78
CA GLN A 119 -0.67 -9.31 -3.62
C GLN A 119 -1.60 -8.29 -2.96
N LEU A 120 -1.03 -7.17 -2.50
CA LEU A 120 -1.75 -6.13 -1.80
C LEU A 120 -1.95 -4.92 -2.72
N PHE A 121 -3.14 -4.38 -2.71
CA PHE A 121 -3.49 -3.17 -3.46
C PHE A 121 -4.25 -2.19 -2.56
N ARG A 122 -3.87 -0.92 -2.63
CA ARG A 122 -4.60 0.17 -1.99
C ARG A 122 -4.85 1.28 -3.02
N PRO A 123 -6.12 1.60 -3.30
CA PRO A 123 -6.41 2.66 -4.25
C PRO A 123 -6.03 4.03 -3.68
N PRO A 124 -5.32 4.90 -4.44
CA PRO A 124 -5.08 6.27 -4.05
C PRO A 124 -6.36 7.01 -3.67
N TYR A 125 -6.30 7.83 -2.64
CA TYR A 125 -7.46 8.57 -2.07
C TYR A 125 -8.61 7.69 -1.58
N GLY A 126 -8.45 6.36 -1.50
CA GLY A 126 -9.54 5.42 -1.25
C GLY A 126 -10.60 5.39 -2.37
N LYS A 127 -10.26 5.84 -3.58
CA LYS A 127 -11.20 6.04 -4.70
C LYS A 127 -10.96 5.01 -5.79
N ILE A 128 -11.90 4.07 -5.91
CA ILE A 128 -11.95 3.08 -6.98
C ILE A 128 -13.39 3.02 -7.53
N LYS A 129 -13.54 2.85 -8.85
CA LYS A 129 -14.85 2.63 -9.47
C LYS A 129 -15.28 1.20 -9.22
N PRO A 130 -16.57 0.95 -8.96
CA PRO A 130 -17.10 -0.41 -9.03
C PRO A 130 -16.91 -0.94 -10.46
N SER A 131 -16.60 -2.23 -10.57
CA SER A 131 -16.50 -2.96 -11.84
C SER A 131 -17.89 -3.28 -12.39
#